data_936767378ec0f15ed399689db5a56483
#
_entry.id   936767378ec0f15ed399689db5a56483
#
_cell.length_a   1.000
_cell.length_b   1.000
_cell.length_c   1.000
_cell.angle_alpha   90.00
_cell.angle_beta   90.00
_cell.angle_gamma   90.00
#
_symmetry.space_group_name_H-M   'P 1'
#
loop_
_entity.id
_entity.type
_entity.pdbx_description
1 polymer ?
#
loop_
_entity_poly.entity_id
_entity_poly.type
_entity_poly.pdbx_seq_one_letter_code
_entity_poly.pdbx_strand_id
1 'polypeptide(L)'
;KIDSTQVAAQQAPVVSETSIIEETKKQPETSLALSEPSFDFGKIKKGDVVEHIYEVTNTGKNPLIISSVQPTCGCTVPDFTKDPILPGQKGKITLKFNSANFDGVVHKAAQVYANVAKNPIELTFTADIQPK
;
A
#
# COMPACT_ATOMS: atom_id res chain seq x y z
N LYS A 1 22.66 22.83 -19.77
CA LYS A 1 22.65 22.60 -19.39
C LYS A 1 22.48 21.93 -18.81
N ILE A 2 22.55 21.64 -18.64
CA ILE A 2 22.44 21.04 -18.02
C ILE A 2 22.28 20.33 -17.47
N ASP A 3 22.29 20.21 -17.49
CA ASP A 3 22.20 19.61 -16.92
C ASP A 3 21.90 18.74 -16.73
N SER A 4 21.90 18.69 -17.23
CA SER A 4 21.64 17.84 -17.13
C SER A 4 21.83 17.07 -16.63
N THR A 5 22.16 16.98 -16.82
CA THR A 5 22.43 16.22 -16.48
C THR A 5 22.21 15.76 -15.41
N GLN A 6 21.95 15.82 -15.24
CA GLN A 6 21.69 15.40 -14.35
C GLN A 6 21.25 14.51 -14.04
N VAL A 7 21.30 14.48 -14.46
CA VAL A 7 20.97 13.63 -14.34
C VAL A 7 21.25 12.70 -13.82
N ALA A 8 21.52 12.72 -14.05
CA ALA A 8 21.80 11.87 -13.77
C ALA A 8 21.70 11.31 -12.81
N ALA A 9 21.78 11.48 -12.65
CA ALA A 9 21.83 10.97 -11.88
C ALA A 9 21.23 10.15 -11.56
N GLN A 10 21.14 9.94 -11.80
CA GLN A 10 20.66 9.14 -11.49
C GLN A 10 21.03 8.20 -11.02
N GLN A 11 21.34 8.00 -10.80
CA GLN A 11 21.77 7.14 -10.36
C GLN A 11 21.20 6.12 -9.79
N ALA A 12 21.54 5.07 -9.82
CA ALA A 12 20.95 3.92 -9.45
C ALA A 12 20.78 3.80 -8.01
N PRO A 13 19.69 3.96 -7.53
CA PRO A 13 19.50 4.09 -6.14
C PRO A 13 19.44 2.79 -5.43
N VAL A 14 19.89 2.82 -4.22
CA VAL A 14 19.72 1.74 -3.31
C VAL A 14 18.28 1.65 -2.90
N VAL A 15 17.74 0.45 -2.88
CA VAL A 15 16.36 0.28 -2.51
C VAL A 15 16.28 0.08 -1.00
N SER A 16 15.79 1.10 -0.31
CA SER A 16 15.56 1.06 1.12
C SER A 16 14.30 1.85 1.41
N GLU A 17 13.79 1.74 2.61
CA GLU A 17 12.63 2.53 2.98
C GLU A 17 12.87 4.02 2.82
N THR A 18 14.04 4.47 3.22
CA THR A 18 14.39 5.87 3.08
C THR A 18 14.38 6.28 1.62
N SER A 19 14.92 5.43 0.75
CA SER A 19 14.95 5.73 -0.68
C SER A 19 13.54 5.80 -1.25
N ILE A 20 12.67 4.91 -0.83
CA ILE A 20 11.29 4.91 -1.29
C ILE A 20 10.60 6.20 -0.92
N ILE A 21 10.78 6.65 0.32
CA ILE A 21 10.15 7.87 0.79
C ILE A 21 10.71 9.08 0.03
N GLU A 22 12.02 9.10 -0.18
CA GLU A 22 12.64 10.20 -0.89
C GLU A 22 12.19 10.28 -2.33
N GLU A 23 12.10 9.15 -3.00
CA GLU A 23 11.62 9.13 -4.37
C GLU A 23 10.18 9.59 -4.43
N THR A 24 9.37 9.14 -3.49
CA THR A 24 7.98 9.53 -3.44
C THR A 24 7.84 11.03 -3.28
N LYS A 25 8.69 11.63 -2.45
CA LYS A 25 8.63 13.07 -2.22
C LYS A 25 9.05 13.90 -3.42
N LYS A 26 9.79 13.30 -4.35
CA LYS A 26 10.18 14.01 -5.57
C LYS A 26 9.05 14.13 -6.56
N GLN A 27 8.03 13.31 -6.44
CA GLN A 27 6.88 13.39 -7.32
C GLN A 27 5.99 14.54 -6.90
N PRO A 28 5.32 15.18 -7.88
CA PRO A 28 4.34 16.20 -7.52
C PRO A 28 3.29 15.59 -6.59
N GLU A 29 3.03 16.25 -5.49
CA GLU A 29 2.09 15.73 -4.52
C GLU A 29 0.67 15.77 -5.05
N THR A 30 -0.12 14.78 -4.65
CA THR A 30 -1.54 14.75 -4.90
C THR A 30 -2.22 14.35 -3.60
N SER A 31 -3.47 13.96 -3.67
CA SER A 31 -4.18 13.44 -2.50
C SER A 31 -4.98 12.24 -2.91
N LEU A 32 -5.37 11.45 -1.92
CA LEU A 32 -6.16 10.26 -2.20
C LEU A 32 -7.23 10.10 -1.14
N ALA A 33 -8.27 9.34 -1.49
CA ALA A 33 -9.28 8.91 -0.56
C ALA A 33 -9.35 7.38 -0.64
N LEU A 34 -9.50 6.77 0.52
CA LEU A 34 -9.69 5.32 0.61
C LEU A 34 -11.16 5.01 0.74
N SER A 35 -11.62 3.96 0.08
CA SER A 35 -12.98 3.49 0.28
C SER A 35 -13.19 3.10 1.74
N GLU A 36 -12.18 2.46 2.34
CA GLU A 36 -12.18 2.14 3.76
C GLU A 36 -10.73 1.89 4.19
N PRO A 37 -10.32 2.47 5.31
CA PRO A 37 -8.95 2.22 5.78
C PRO A 37 -8.80 0.90 6.53
N SER A 38 -9.91 0.28 6.92
CA SER A 38 -9.86 -0.99 7.64
C SER A 38 -10.97 -1.91 7.15
N PHE A 39 -10.76 -3.20 7.36
CA PHE A 39 -11.72 -4.21 6.93
C PHE A 39 -11.73 -5.34 7.93
N ASP A 40 -12.91 -5.91 8.16
CA ASP A 40 -13.10 -7.03 9.07
C ASP A 40 -13.54 -8.24 8.27
N PHE A 41 -12.69 -9.26 8.20
CA PHE A 41 -13.03 -10.50 7.49
C PHE A 41 -14.07 -11.31 8.25
N GLY A 42 -14.27 -11.01 9.54
CA GLY A 42 -15.17 -11.79 10.35
C GLY A 42 -14.57 -13.13 10.71
N LYS A 43 -15.42 -14.12 10.89
CA LYS A 43 -14.97 -15.47 11.28
C LYS A 43 -14.47 -16.22 10.06
N ILE A 44 -13.24 -16.71 10.15
CA ILE A 44 -12.65 -17.54 9.11
C ILE A 44 -12.06 -18.76 9.77
N LYS A 45 -11.75 -19.79 8.99
CA LYS A 45 -11.19 -21.02 9.54
C LYS A 45 -9.69 -20.99 9.41
N LYS A 46 -9.03 -21.55 10.40
CA LYS A 46 -7.58 -21.66 10.39
C LYS A 46 -7.12 -22.36 9.11
N GLY A 47 -6.19 -21.77 8.42
CA GLY A 47 -5.73 -22.27 7.14
C GLY A 47 -6.34 -21.57 5.94
N ASP A 48 -7.44 -20.83 6.15
CA ASP A 48 -8.03 -20.07 5.07
C ASP A 48 -7.09 -18.97 4.61
N VAL A 49 -7.07 -18.74 3.30
CA VAL A 49 -6.38 -17.60 2.71
C VAL A 49 -7.47 -16.67 2.20
N VAL A 50 -7.48 -15.46 2.74
CA VAL A 50 -8.51 -14.48 2.41
C VAL A 50 -7.85 -13.23 1.87
N GLU A 51 -8.58 -12.49 1.05
CA GLU A 51 -8.04 -11.24 0.52
C GLU A 51 -9.11 -10.18 0.46
N HIS A 52 -8.66 -8.94 0.53
CA HIS A 52 -9.55 -7.79 0.42
C HIS A 52 -8.90 -6.74 -0.46
N ILE A 53 -9.72 -6.11 -1.28
CA ILE A 53 -9.28 -5.05 -2.18
C ILE A 53 -9.72 -3.72 -1.59
N TYR A 54 -8.72 -2.86 -1.31
CA TYR A 54 -8.98 -1.50 -0.86
C TYR A 54 -8.92 -0.59 -2.08
N GLU A 55 -9.96 0.18 -2.30
CA GLU A 55 -9.98 1.12 -3.42
C GLU A 55 -9.41 2.45 -3.00
N VAL A 56 -8.55 3.02 -3.84
CA VAL A 56 -8.04 4.37 -3.65
C VAL A 56 -8.51 5.22 -4.81
N THR A 57 -8.88 6.47 -4.52
CA THR A 57 -9.29 7.43 -5.53
C THR A 57 -8.33 8.60 -5.47
N ASN A 58 -7.81 9.00 -6.62
CA ASN A 58 -6.96 10.19 -6.68
C ASN A 58 -7.87 11.42 -6.62
N THR A 59 -7.83 12.13 -5.50
CA THR A 59 -8.66 13.30 -5.28
C THR A 59 -7.90 14.60 -5.52
N GLY A 60 -6.64 14.50 -5.91
CA GLY A 60 -5.80 15.66 -6.15
C GLY A 60 -5.74 16.03 -7.61
N LYS A 61 -4.74 16.83 -7.96
CA LYS A 61 -4.59 17.37 -9.31
C LYS A 61 -3.47 16.72 -10.11
N ASN A 62 -2.61 15.95 -9.44
CA ASN A 62 -1.47 15.32 -10.09
C ASN A 62 -1.68 13.81 -10.08
N PRO A 63 -0.98 13.07 -10.96
CA PRO A 63 -1.10 11.61 -10.94
C PRO A 63 -0.69 11.04 -9.59
N LEU A 64 -1.45 10.06 -9.12
CA LEU A 64 -1.17 9.38 -7.86
C LEU A 64 -0.31 8.16 -8.16
N ILE A 65 0.84 8.08 -7.51
CA ILE A 65 1.77 6.98 -7.73
C ILE A 65 1.98 6.27 -6.41
N ILE A 66 1.61 5.00 -6.37
CA ILE A 66 1.83 4.16 -5.19
C ILE A 66 3.22 3.56 -5.34
N SER A 67 4.11 3.89 -4.43
CA SER A 67 5.50 3.45 -4.49
C SER A 67 5.70 2.07 -3.89
N SER A 68 5.00 1.79 -2.78
CA SER A 68 5.23 0.55 -2.06
C SER A 68 4.08 0.30 -1.10
N VAL A 69 3.84 -0.98 -0.80
CA VAL A 69 2.91 -1.39 0.27
C VAL A 69 3.67 -2.39 1.13
N GLN A 70 3.84 -2.06 2.40
CA GLN A 70 4.67 -2.83 3.32
C GLN A 70 3.81 -3.42 4.43
N PRO A 71 3.46 -4.71 4.35
CA PRO A 71 2.71 -5.34 5.44
C PRO A 71 3.59 -5.50 6.67
N THR A 72 2.97 -5.53 7.84
CA THR A 72 3.70 -5.66 9.10
C THR A 72 4.07 -7.09 9.41
N CYS A 73 3.57 -8.06 8.64
CA CYS A 73 3.91 -9.46 8.89
C CYS A 73 4.02 -10.20 7.56
N GLY A 74 4.86 -11.24 7.53
CA GLY A 74 5.03 -12.05 6.35
C GLY A 74 3.82 -12.90 6.00
N CYS A 75 2.80 -12.87 6.84
CA CYS A 75 1.55 -13.58 6.60
C CYS A 75 0.65 -12.86 5.59
N THR A 76 1.00 -11.66 5.21
CA THR A 76 0.19 -10.84 4.31
C THR A 76 0.99 -10.52 3.06
N VAL A 77 0.39 -10.80 1.91
CA VAL A 77 1.02 -10.52 0.62
C VAL A 77 0.29 -9.34 -0.02
N PRO A 78 1.00 -8.25 -0.30
CA PRO A 78 0.35 -7.08 -0.90
C PRO A 78 0.46 -7.10 -2.41
N ASP A 79 -0.53 -6.48 -3.06
CA ASP A 79 -0.44 -6.16 -4.47
C ASP A 79 -1.14 -4.82 -4.65
N PHE A 80 -0.78 -4.09 -5.68
CA PHE A 80 -1.35 -2.76 -5.87
C PHE A 80 -1.18 -2.31 -7.31
N THR A 81 -1.98 -1.29 -7.67
CA THR A 81 -1.92 -0.69 -8.99
C THR A 81 -0.56 0.00 -9.16
N LYS A 82 0.18 -0.42 -10.17
CA LYS A 82 1.54 0.08 -10.42
C LYS A 82 1.57 1.28 -11.35
N ASP A 83 0.54 1.43 -12.17
CA ASP A 83 0.47 2.55 -13.10
C ASP A 83 0.02 3.81 -12.39
N PRO A 84 0.41 4.99 -12.88
CA PRO A 84 -0.09 6.24 -12.30
C PRO A 84 -1.61 6.29 -12.37
N ILE A 85 -2.22 6.71 -11.26
CA ILE A 85 -3.68 6.85 -11.17
C ILE A 85 -3.99 8.31 -11.43
N LEU A 86 -4.67 8.60 -12.53
CA LEU A 86 -4.94 9.96 -12.93
C LEU A 86 -5.98 10.61 -12.00
N PRO A 87 -6.02 11.95 -11.93
CA PRO A 87 -7.01 12.62 -11.10
C PRO A 87 -8.41 12.14 -11.40
N GLY A 88 -9.15 11.81 -10.35
CA GLY A 88 -10.51 11.30 -10.47
C GLY A 88 -10.59 9.81 -10.76
N GLN A 89 -9.48 9.16 -11.03
CA GLN A 89 -9.46 7.72 -11.31
C GLN A 89 -9.23 6.94 -10.04
N LYS A 90 -9.48 5.63 -10.11
CA LYS A 90 -9.37 4.74 -8.97
C LYS A 90 -8.29 3.70 -9.20
N GLY A 91 -7.63 3.33 -8.12
CA GLY A 91 -6.68 2.23 -8.12
C GLY A 91 -7.05 1.25 -7.03
N LYS A 92 -6.27 0.19 -6.92
CA LYS A 92 -6.57 -0.89 -5.99
C LYS A 92 -5.33 -1.28 -5.22
N ILE A 93 -5.54 -1.63 -3.94
CA ILE A 93 -4.51 -2.23 -3.10
C ILE A 93 -5.13 -3.50 -2.55
N THR A 94 -4.50 -4.64 -2.80
CA THR A 94 -5.00 -5.93 -2.36
C THR A 94 -4.11 -6.47 -1.27
N LEU A 95 -4.69 -6.91 -0.17
CA LEU A 95 -3.96 -7.59 0.90
C LEU A 95 -4.50 -9.01 1.01
N LYS A 96 -3.61 -9.99 0.89
CA LYS A 96 -3.95 -11.40 0.97
C LYS A 96 -3.35 -11.97 2.24
N PHE A 97 -4.18 -12.49 3.11
CA PHE A 97 -3.78 -12.97 4.43
C PHE A 97 -3.92 -14.47 4.52
N ASN A 98 -2.84 -15.12 4.99
CA ASN A 98 -2.84 -16.57 5.23
C ASN A 98 -2.96 -16.79 6.73
N SER A 99 -4.03 -17.44 7.14
CA SER A 99 -4.36 -17.62 8.56
C SER A 99 -3.77 -18.88 9.17
N ALA A 100 -2.93 -19.61 8.44
CA ALA A 100 -2.49 -20.95 8.87
C ALA A 100 -1.78 -20.96 10.21
N ASN A 101 -1.10 -19.88 10.59
CA ASN A 101 -0.30 -19.84 11.81
C ASN A 101 -0.91 -18.98 12.90
N PHE A 102 -2.21 -18.71 12.83
CA PHE A 102 -2.86 -17.81 13.77
C PHE A 102 -4.10 -18.44 14.34
N ASP A 103 -4.52 -17.96 15.50
CA ASP A 103 -5.74 -18.39 16.18
C ASP A 103 -6.40 -17.16 16.79
N GLY A 104 -7.73 -17.18 16.83
CA GLY A 104 -8.51 -16.14 17.49
C GLY A 104 -8.50 -14.83 16.69
N VAL A 105 -8.76 -13.75 17.39
CA VAL A 105 -8.86 -12.44 16.75
C VAL A 105 -7.47 -11.87 16.51
N VAL A 106 -7.19 -11.50 15.27
CA VAL A 106 -5.92 -10.89 14.92
C VAL A 106 -6.18 -9.54 14.26
N HIS A 107 -5.21 -8.64 14.44
CA HIS A 107 -5.22 -7.31 13.84
C HIS A 107 -3.93 -7.17 13.05
N LYS A 108 -4.06 -6.85 11.77
CA LYS A 108 -2.90 -6.72 10.89
C LYS A 108 -2.96 -5.38 10.18
N ALA A 109 -1.79 -4.93 9.74
CA ALA A 109 -1.67 -3.63 9.11
C ALA A 109 -0.69 -3.68 7.95
N ALA A 110 -0.81 -2.71 7.05
CA ALA A 110 0.15 -2.50 5.98
C ALA A 110 0.34 -1.00 5.80
N GLN A 111 1.57 -0.61 5.49
CA GLN A 111 1.91 0.78 5.28
C GLN A 111 1.99 1.05 3.78
N VAL A 112 1.27 2.06 3.32
CA VAL A 112 1.21 2.42 1.90
C VAL A 112 1.98 3.71 1.70
N TYR A 113 2.92 3.68 0.76
CA TYR A 113 3.72 4.85 0.41
C TYR A 113 3.30 5.35 -0.97
N ALA A 114 2.96 6.61 -1.06
CA ALA A 114 2.50 7.25 -2.29
C ALA A 114 2.91 8.71 -2.26
N ASN A 115 2.74 9.39 -3.39
CA ASN A 115 3.14 10.80 -3.51
C ASN A 115 2.06 11.73 -2.92
N VAL A 116 1.79 11.51 -1.63
CA VAL A 116 0.83 12.32 -0.88
C VAL A 116 1.54 12.91 0.34
N ALA A 117 0.96 13.97 0.89
CA ALA A 117 1.60 14.69 1.99
C ALA A 117 1.76 13.82 3.24
N LYS A 118 0.83 12.91 3.45
CA LYS A 118 0.77 12.13 4.67
C LYS A 118 1.18 10.69 4.40
N ASN A 119 2.44 10.41 4.55
CA ASN A 119 3.03 9.08 4.35
C ASN A 119 3.58 8.57 5.66
N PRO A 120 3.48 7.26 5.92
CA PRO A 120 2.70 6.29 5.15
C PRO A 120 1.23 6.33 5.53
N ILE A 121 0.41 5.78 4.63
CA ILE A 121 -1.01 5.61 4.89
C ILE A 121 -1.18 4.20 5.43
N GLU A 122 -1.90 4.05 6.52
CA GLU A 122 -2.06 2.74 7.13
C GLU A 122 -3.37 2.10 6.71
N LEU A 123 -3.28 0.84 6.25
CA LEU A 123 -4.43 -0.02 6.01
C LEU A 123 -4.42 -1.09 7.07
N THR A 124 -5.59 -1.43 7.59
CA THR A 124 -5.69 -2.46 8.63
C THR A 124 -6.78 -3.44 8.27
N PHE A 125 -6.68 -4.64 8.84
CA PHE A 125 -7.77 -5.60 8.79
C PHE A 125 -7.75 -6.45 10.04
N THR A 126 -8.90 -7.06 10.32
CA THR A 126 -9.05 -7.97 11.44
C THR A 126 -9.65 -9.27 10.92
N ALA A 127 -9.43 -10.33 11.65
CA ALA A 127 -10.03 -11.62 11.36
C ALA A 127 -10.17 -12.38 12.65
N ASP A 128 -11.25 -13.18 12.76
CA ASP A 128 -11.49 -14.03 13.91
C ASP A 128 -11.28 -15.47 13.43
N ILE A 129 -10.11 -16.02 13.75
CA ILE A 129 -9.67 -17.29 13.20
C ILE A 129 -10.18 -18.41 14.09
N GLN A 130 -11.09 -19.20 13.54
CA GLN A 130 -11.71 -20.31 14.25
C GLN A 130 -10.88 -21.57 14.07
N PRO A 131 -10.94 -22.50 15.05
CA PRO A 131 -10.24 -23.77 14.90
C PRO A 131 -10.73 -24.49 13.66
N LYS A 132 -9.80 -25.21 13.10
CA LYS A 132 -10.05 -25.95 11.88
C LYS A 132 -10.96 -27.15 12.11
#